data_5efa9e23e78f97e42b8ca53d2747e24d
#
_entry.id   5efa9e23e78f97e42b8ca53d2747e24d
#
_cell.length_a   1.000
_cell.length_b   1.000
_cell.length_c   1.000
_cell.angle_alpha   90.00
_cell.angle_beta   90.00
_cell.angle_gamma   90.00
#
_symmetry.space_group_name_H-M   'P 1'
#
loop_
_entity.id
_entity.type
_entity.pdbx_description
1 polymer ?
#
loop_
_entity_poly.entity_id
_entity_poly.type
_entity_poly.pdbx_seq_one_letter_code
_entity_poly.pdbx_strand_id
1 'polypeptide(L)'
;MTLKTIKHLRISKNTDWLSYQRGLPKTLHQKAKLMNIPTNIVKPLKLTKAAPASEIAATIEKHNTKFEDLCRLISATNLGDLTKGEANKGAKALLQERKVEQGALVNIDPMEDGFMETIDGLLGIHANQDHPQWHEVYPTAEKLPEALVSAVNELLKTPKGHENFHLFSDAVERYKNYRSNKIATSLKSEGQLKKRNRELAKDLKRLEDFINFSGNQEFSSDNCNVALRRYKEHLVKCHKDSPATAKRNLAPSAAAMRMYADEVATNVTITTKLTINEQRAHAKIREVADVDTELPLIWAAAHDASYDHFFRLHVFGIFSGSHASELCQSDVTHVHANQGYFVLGGTKRDHRTRPVVVVNDTHRNLLLEFKDAAKDSMGFASICGFRSTQSETTHTNLMKRELLRATGNPKLTAYSLRHTGNHLGDIKGISNLPQFGRMFGWRPVESHIQSDYGKAGIFSNSMIAQYRELTDKLTEDLPDYSSPTPDTSQSNVISINRRS
;
A
#
# COMPACT_ATOMS: atom_id res chain seq x y z
N MET A 1 39.77 -15.75 3.19
CA MET A 1 39.36 -14.63 4.08
C MET A 1 38.62 -15.27 5.25
N THR A 2 39.10 -15.12 6.47
CA THR A 2 38.39 -15.68 7.64
C THR A 2 37.29 -14.71 8.08
N LEU A 3 36.16 -15.20 8.57
CA LEU A 3 35.03 -14.37 9.04
C LEU A 3 35.45 -13.33 10.08
N LYS A 4 36.49 -13.59 10.85
CA LYS A 4 37.04 -12.68 11.87
C LYS A 4 37.70 -11.44 11.30
N THR A 5 38.04 -11.39 10.01
CA THR A 5 38.70 -10.24 9.36
C THR A 5 37.70 -9.27 8.70
N ILE A 6 36.41 -9.61 8.68
CA ILE A 6 35.39 -8.73 8.08
C ILE A 6 34.98 -7.66 9.10
N LYS A 7 35.29 -6.39 8.79
CA LYS A 7 34.89 -5.25 9.63
C LYS A 7 33.37 -5.17 9.76
N HIS A 8 32.91 -4.76 10.93
CA HIS A 8 31.48 -4.54 11.25
C HIS A 8 30.62 -5.81 11.25
N LEU A 9 31.23 -7.00 11.13
CA LEU A 9 30.54 -8.27 11.31
C LEU A 9 30.47 -8.65 12.79
N ARG A 10 29.28 -8.85 13.29
CA ARG A 10 29.03 -9.43 14.62
C ARG A 10 28.58 -10.86 14.48
N ILE A 11 29.32 -11.76 15.12
CA ILE A 11 29.03 -13.19 15.17
C ILE A 11 28.33 -13.46 16.52
N SER A 12 27.11 -13.97 16.48
CA SER A 12 26.40 -14.37 17.69
C SER A 12 27.10 -15.56 18.36
N LYS A 13 27.18 -15.56 19.69
CA LYS A 13 27.73 -16.69 20.45
C LYS A 13 26.77 -17.90 20.50
N ASN A 14 25.46 -17.63 20.48
CA ASN A 14 24.40 -18.60 20.75
C ASN A 14 23.63 -19.03 19.50
N THR A 15 23.89 -18.42 18.35
CA THR A 15 23.19 -18.71 17.10
C THR A 15 24.17 -18.66 15.93
N ASP A 16 23.81 -19.30 14.81
CA ASP A 16 24.61 -19.25 13.59
C ASP A 16 24.33 -17.99 12.75
N TRP A 17 23.41 -17.15 13.17
CA TRP A 17 23.04 -15.93 12.46
C TRP A 17 24.07 -14.82 12.62
N LEU A 18 24.33 -14.13 11.52
CA LEU A 18 25.24 -13.00 11.43
C LEU A 18 24.48 -11.66 11.49
N SER A 19 25.12 -10.66 12.08
CA SER A 19 24.59 -9.30 12.10
C SER A 19 25.66 -8.27 11.76
N TYR A 20 25.23 -7.17 11.15
CA TYR A 20 26.02 -5.96 10.98
C TYR A 20 25.96 -5.13 12.25
N GLN A 21 27.10 -4.63 12.70
CA GLN A 21 27.17 -3.72 13.84
C GLN A 21 28.18 -2.62 13.58
N ARG A 22 27.73 -1.35 13.68
CA ARG A 22 28.60 -0.17 13.54
C ARG A 22 28.08 0.99 14.40
N GLY A 23 28.98 1.60 15.18
CA GLY A 23 28.67 2.79 15.99
C GLY A 23 28.75 4.06 15.16
N LEU A 24 27.87 5.02 15.42
CA LEU A 24 27.95 6.35 14.84
C LEU A 24 29.21 7.09 15.30
N PRO A 25 29.77 7.99 14.49
CA PRO A 25 30.82 8.92 14.95
C PRO A 25 30.37 9.70 16.19
N LYS A 26 31.28 9.91 17.14
CA LYS A 26 30.96 10.63 18.39
C LYS A 26 30.37 12.02 18.15
N THR A 27 30.82 12.71 17.10
CA THR A 27 30.33 14.02 16.66
C THR A 27 28.85 14.02 16.24
N LEU A 28 28.30 12.86 15.90
CA LEU A 28 26.89 12.71 15.50
C LEU A 28 26.00 12.17 16.62
N HIS A 29 26.56 11.76 17.77
CA HIS A 29 25.79 11.12 18.84
C HIS A 29 24.66 12.01 19.36
N GLN A 30 24.93 13.28 19.55
CA GLN A 30 23.93 14.22 20.06
C GLN A 30 22.80 14.43 19.07
N LYS A 31 23.13 14.73 17.81
CA LYS A 31 22.15 14.85 16.72
C LYS A 31 21.34 13.57 16.56
N ALA A 32 21.99 12.41 16.59
CA ALA A 32 21.33 11.12 16.48
C ALA A 32 20.36 10.88 17.64
N LYS A 33 20.73 11.24 18.88
CA LYS A 33 19.83 11.16 20.04
C LYS A 33 18.58 12.03 19.85
N LEU A 34 18.75 13.27 19.39
CA LEU A 34 17.64 14.20 19.11
C LEU A 34 16.71 13.68 18.01
N MET A 35 17.26 12.98 17.01
CA MET A 35 16.50 12.33 15.95
C MET A 35 15.95 10.94 16.33
N ASN A 36 16.12 10.52 17.60
CA ASN A 36 15.76 9.17 18.09
C ASN A 36 16.42 8.02 17.29
N ILE A 37 17.65 8.25 16.82
CA ILE A 37 18.44 7.28 16.09
C ILE A 37 19.44 6.65 17.06
N PRO A 38 19.49 5.32 17.19
CA PRO A 38 20.42 4.65 18.09
C PRO A 38 21.87 4.93 17.65
N THR A 39 22.75 5.25 18.61
CA THR A 39 24.17 5.52 18.35
C THR A 39 24.96 4.27 17.93
N ASN A 40 24.40 3.08 18.12
CA ASN A 40 24.95 1.82 17.67
C ASN A 40 23.93 1.08 16.78
N ILE A 41 24.23 0.98 15.51
CA ILE A 41 23.35 0.37 14.51
C ILE A 41 23.64 -1.12 14.45
N VAL A 42 22.63 -1.95 14.80
CA VAL A 42 22.70 -3.39 14.69
C VAL A 42 21.60 -3.85 13.72
N LYS A 43 21.96 -4.58 12.66
CA LYS A 43 21.03 -5.11 11.66
C LYS A 43 21.30 -6.59 11.39
N PRO A 44 20.28 -7.47 11.40
CA PRO A 44 20.46 -8.86 11.01
C PRO A 44 20.79 -8.94 9.51
N LEU A 45 21.81 -9.73 9.16
CA LEU A 45 22.22 -9.91 7.76
C LEU A 45 21.35 -10.93 7.02
N LYS A 46 20.54 -11.70 7.74
CA LYS A 46 19.80 -12.87 7.21
C LYS A 46 20.70 -13.94 6.58
N LEU A 47 21.97 -13.97 6.98
CA LEU A 47 22.98 -14.95 6.58
C LEU A 47 23.48 -15.70 7.81
N THR A 48 23.91 -16.94 7.62
CA THR A 48 24.52 -17.77 8.65
C THR A 48 26.04 -17.84 8.48
N LYS A 49 26.73 -18.37 9.48
CA LYS A 49 28.19 -18.60 9.42
C LYS A 49 28.62 -19.52 8.26
N ALA A 50 27.69 -20.32 7.71
CA ALA A 50 27.93 -21.23 6.59
C ALA A 50 27.87 -20.52 5.21
N ALA A 51 27.41 -19.29 5.14
CA ALA A 51 27.36 -18.55 3.89
C ALA A 51 28.79 -18.25 3.35
N PRO A 52 28.96 -18.15 2.03
CA PRO A 52 30.25 -17.81 1.43
C PRO A 52 30.77 -16.46 1.94
N ALA A 53 32.08 -16.39 2.24
CA ALA A 53 32.71 -15.16 2.74
C ALA A 53 32.54 -13.96 1.79
N SER A 54 32.49 -14.20 0.48
CA SER A 54 32.22 -13.18 -0.54
C SER A 54 30.81 -12.62 -0.44
N GLU A 55 29.81 -13.43 -0.19
CA GLU A 55 28.41 -13.02 -0.02
C GLU A 55 28.22 -12.21 1.28
N ILE A 56 28.86 -12.65 2.36
CA ILE A 56 28.88 -11.94 3.63
C ILE A 56 29.53 -10.56 3.44
N ALA A 57 30.68 -10.49 2.77
CA ALA A 57 31.38 -9.23 2.51
C ALA A 57 30.55 -8.28 1.64
N ALA A 58 29.93 -8.75 0.58
CA ALA A 58 29.04 -7.95 -0.28
C ALA A 58 27.84 -7.40 0.48
N THR A 59 27.25 -8.21 1.37
CA THR A 59 26.11 -7.78 2.20
C THR A 59 26.53 -6.73 3.23
N ILE A 60 27.70 -6.89 3.85
CA ILE A 60 28.28 -5.89 4.75
C ILE A 60 28.53 -4.57 4.02
N GLU A 61 29.08 -4.61 2.80
CA GLU A 61 29.34 -3.40 2.01
C GLU A 61 28.06 -2.64 1.69
N LYS A 62 26.99 -3.35 1.34
CA LYS A 62 25.66 -2.75 1.17
C LYS A 62 25.14 -2.08 2.44
N HIS A 63 25.42 -2.65 3.61
CA HIS A 63 25.08 -2.00 4.88
C HIS A 63 26.00 -0.83 5.22
N ASN A 64 27.26 -0.86 4.84
CA ASN A 64 28.17 0.27 4.97
C ASN A 64 27.69 1.47 4.17
N THR A 65 27.32 1.29 2.90
CA THR A 65 26.77 2.38 2.08
C THR A 65 25.55 3.03 2.75
N LYS A 66 24.60 2.22 3.23
CA LYS A 66 23.43 2.72 3.95
C LYS A 66 23.80 3.44 5.26
N PHE A 67 24.82 2.99 5.94
CA PHE A 67 25.32 3.63 7.15
C PHE A 67 25.96 4.99 6.85
N GLU A 68 26.77 5.09 5.78
CA GLU A 68 27.33 6.36 5.31
C GLU A 68 26.24 7.37 4.91
N ASP A 69 25.21 6.90 4.20
CA ASP A 69 24.04 7.71 3.84
C ASP A 69 23.30 8.22 5.09
N LEU A 70 23.15 7.37 6.11
CA LEU A 70 22.56 7.74 7.39
C LEU A 70 23.43 8.81 8.09
N CYS A 71 24.75 8.63 8.12
CA CYS A 71 25.66 9.63 8.69
C CYS A 71 25.58 10.97 7.95
N ARG A 72 25.48 10.97 6.61
CA ARG A 72 25.28 12.20 5.82
C ARG A 72 23.94 12.85 6.14
N LEU A 73 22.87 12.06 6.25
CA LEU A 73 21.54 12.56 6.62
C LEU A 73 21.58 13.26 7.99
N ILE A 74 22.13 12.61 9.01
CA ILE A 74 22.26 13.18 10.36
C ILE A 74 23.11 14.45 10.32
N SER A 75 24.19 14.47 9.55
CA SER A 75 25.06 15.65 9.41
C SER A 75 24.36 16.82 8.73
N ALA A 76 23.59 16.53 7.67
CA ALA A 76 22.92 17.53 6.85
C ALA A 76 21.61 18.06 7.47
N THR A 77 21.03 17.34 8.45
CA THR A 77 19.79 17.77 9.10
C THR A 77 20.04 19.06 9.89
N ASN A 78 19.40 20.13 9.47
CA ASN A 78 19.35 21.36 10.24
C ASN A 78 18.46 21.14 11.45
N LEU A 79 19.02 21.29 12.66
CA LEU A 79 18.25 21.13 13.91
C LEU A 79 17.18 22.22 14.08
N GLY A 80 17.19 23.28 13.25
CA GLY A 80 16.12 24.27 13.17
C GLY A 80 14.82 23.77 12.55
N ASP A 81 14.86 22.63 11.81
CA ASP A 81 13.71 22.04 11.13
C ASP A 81 13.03 20.92 11.96
N LEU A 82 13.30 20.86 13.27
CA LEU A 82 12.66 19.88 14.13
C LEU A 82 11.14 20.08 14.15
N THR A 83 10.40 19.02 13.89
CA THR A 83 8.95 19.03 14.12
C THR A 83 8.65 19.22 15.61
N LYS A 84 7.50 19.81 15.94
CA LYS A 84 7.08 19.99 17.35
C LYS A 84 7.16 18.69 18.16
N GLY A 85 6.84 17.54 17.54
CA GLY A 85 6.93 16.22 18.17
C GLY A 85 8.38 15.78 18.48
N GLU A 86 9.31 16.03 17.54
CA GLU A 86 10.74 15.74 17.75
C GLU A 86 11.35 16.67 18.79
N ALA A 87 11.00 17.95 18.77
CA ALA A 87 11.41 18.91 19.77
C ALA A 87 10.94 18.52 21.18
N ASN A 88 9.67 18.08 21.35
CA ASN A 88 9.14 17.62 22.62
C ASN A 88 9.80 16.33 23.12
N LYS A 89 10.13 15.38 22.24
CA LYS A 89 10.89 14.17 22.60
C LYS A 89 12.30 14.54 23.08
N GLY A 90 12.96 15.42 22.36
CA GLY A 90 14.28 15.92 22.73
C GLY A 90 14.27 16.67 24.07
N ALA A 91 13.25 17.52 24.29
CA ALA A 91 13.07 18.28 25.53
C ALA A 91 12.87 17.37 26.73
N LYS A 92 12.00 16.36 26.64
CA LYS A 92 11.79 15.36 27.71
C LYS A 92 13.09 14.59 28.03
N ALA A 93 13.82 14.17 27.00
CA ALA A 93 15.09 13.48 27.17
C ALA A 93 16.13 14.38 27.85
N LEU A 94 16.19 15.65 27.50
CA LEU A 94 17.09 16.65 28.11
C LEU A 94 16.74 16.88 29.58
N LEU A 95 15.47 17.10 29.92
CA LEU A 95 15.02 17.26 31.28
C LEU A 95 15.36 16.02 32.14
N GLN A 96 15.16 14.83 31.60
CA GLN A 96 15.49 13.57 32.27
C GLN A 96 17.02 13.43 32.48
N GLU A 97 17.84 13.76 31.48
CA GLU A 97 19.29 13.72 31.56
C GLU A 97 19.81 14.71 32.63
N ARG A 98 19.22 15.89 32.72
CA ARG A 98 19.56 16.93 33.69
C ARG A 98 18.88 16.74 35.04
N LYS A 99 18.05 15.72 35.20
CA LYS A 99 17.29 15.44 36.43
C LYS A 99 16.37 16.59 36.86
N VAL A 100 15.89 17.37 35.89
CA VAL A 100 14.95 18.47 36.12
C VAL A 100 13.53 17.96 35.96
N GLU A 101 12.65 18.27 36.89
CA GLU A 101 11.25 17.83 36.80
C GLU A 101 10.44 18.72 35.87
N GLN A 102 9.48 18.12 35.14
CA GLN A 102 8.49 18.87 34.38
C GLN A 102 7.67 19.74 35.35
N GLY A 103 7.42 20.99 34.97
CA GLY A 103 6.69 21.92 35.82
C GLY A 103 7.56 22.60 36.90
N ALA A 104 8.88 22.44 36.86
CA ALA A 104 9.79 23.03 37.86
C ALA A 104 9.63 24.56 38.00
N LEU A 105 9.11 25.24 36.97
CA LEU A 105 8.92 26.70 36.96
C LEU A 105 7.47 27.14 37.16
N VAL A 106 6.54 26.25 37.44
CA VAL A 106 5.10 26.59 37.61
C VAL A 106 4.83 27.61 38.71
N ASN A 107 5.61 27.55 39.77
CA ASN A 107 5.45 28.40 40.95
C ASN A 107 6.46 29.57 41.01
N ILE A 108 7.23 29.78 39.96
CA ILE A 108 8.22 30.86 39.89
C ILE A 108 7.65 31.98 39.03
N ASP A 109 7.61 33.22 39.53
CA ASP A 109 7.11 34.35 38.79
C ASP A 109 8.07 34.63 37.60
N PRO A 110 7.59 34.65 36.36
CA PRO A 110 8.40 34.96 35.17
C PRO A 110 9.00 36.36 35.19
N MET A 111 8.48 37.26 36.04
CA MET A 111 8.95 38.62 36.20
C MET A 111 9.94 38.78 37.37
N GLU A 112 10.24 37.69 38.07
CA GLU A 112 11.21 37.71 39.14
C GLU A 112 12.64 37.82 38.60
N ASP A 113 13.45 38.76 39.13
CA ASP A 113 14.83 38.92 38.73
C ASP A 113 15.60 37.61 38.95
N GLY A 114 16.25 37.13 37.88
CA GLY A 114 16.96 35.86 37.90
C GLY A 114 16.18 34.64 37.41
N PHE A 115 14.91 34.79 36.93
CA PHE A 115 14.13 33.70 36.37
C PHE A 115 14.84 32.97 35.22
N MET A 116 15.41 33.73 34.28
CA MET A 116 16.15 33.17 33.15
C MET A 116 17.46 32.53 33.56
N GLU A 117 18.16 33.12 34.51
CA GLU A 117 19.41 32.59 35.09
C GLU A 117 19.15 31.27 35.82
N THR A 118 18.00 31.14 36.48
CA THR A 118 17.57 29.89 37.12
C THR A 118 17.35 28.80 36.09
N ILE A 119 16.69 29.11 34.96
CA ILE A 119 16.49 28.17 33.84
C ILE A 119 17.82 27.72 33.27
N ASP A 120 18.67 28.68 32.99
CA ASP A 120 19.99 28.45 32.39
C ASP A 120 20.89 27.63 33.30
N GLY A 121 20.86 27.94 34.61
CA GLY A 121 21.62 27.21 35.62
C GLY A 121 21.11 25.77 35.80
N LEU A 122 19.78 25.54 35.80
CA LEU A 122 19.20 24.22 35.90
C LEU A 122 19.44 23.33 34.67
N LEU A 123 19.43 23.92 33.50
CA LEU A 123 19.50 23.18 32.24
C LEU A 123 20.91 23.19 31.65
N GLY A 124 21.80 24.12 32.07
CA GLY A 124 23.09 24.33 31.43
C GLY A 124 22.96 24.65 29.94
N ILE A 125 21.88 25.30 29.55
CA ILE A 125 21.55 25.67 28.18
C ILE A 125 21.35 27.18 28.03
N HIS A 126 21.49 27.64 26.83
CA HIS A 126 21.28 29.01 26.43
C HIS A 126 19.80 29.29 26.14
N ALA A 127 19.05 29.78 27.10
CA ALA A 127 17.64 30.13 26.87
C ALA A 127 17.50 31.51 26.17
N ASN A 128 18.46 32.40 26.31
CA ASN A 128 18.47 33.70 25.66
C ASN A 128 19.75 33.90 24.82
N GLN A 129 19.72 33.42 23.58
CA GLN A 129 20.87 33.40 22.67
C GLN A 129 21.30 34.79 22.16
N ASP A 130 20.46 35.80 22.32
CA ASP A 130 20.66 37.14 21.78
C ASP A 130 21.28 38.12 22.79
N HIS A 131 21.56 37.67 24.03
CA HIS A 131 22.18 38.56 25.03
C HIS A 131 23.68 38.71 24.79
N PRO A 132 24.21 39.94 24.59
CA PRO A 132 25.58 40.16 24.19
C PRO A 132 26.65 39.66 25.18
N GLN A 133 26.31 39.60 26.47
CA GLN A 133 27.26 39.20 27.54
C GLN A 133 27.18 37.70 27.88
N TRP A 134 26.35 36.97 27.25
CA TRP A 134 26.08 35.59 27.60
C TRP A 134 27.30 34.66 27.46
N HIS A 135 28.07 34.81 26.37
CA HIS A 135 29.28 34.01 26.15
C HIS A 135 30.39 34.24 27.16
N GLU A 136 30.36 35.39 27.87
CA GLU A 136 31.32 35.69 28.92
C GLU A 136 30.94 35.02 30.23
N VAL A 137 29.63 34.87 30.50
CA VAL A 137 29.11 34.30 31.75
C VAL A 137 29.06 32.77 31.69
N TYR A 138 28.71 32.22 30.52
CA TYR A 138 28.54 30.75 30.34
C TYR A 138 29.31 30.24 29.11
N PRO A 139 30.63 30.24 29.11
CA PRO A 139 31.46 29.89 27.95
C PRO A 139 31.32 28.43 27.51
N THR A 140 30.75 27.56 28.37
CA THR A 140 30.55 26.12 28.10
C THR A 140 29.09 25.77 27.79
N ALA A 141 28.20 26.76 27.76
CA ALA A 141 26.78 26.49 27.50
C ALA A 141 26.54 25.98 26.06
N GLU A 142 25.78 24.95 25.95
CA GLU A 142 25.50 24.29 24.69
C GLU A 142 24.42 25.03 23.92
N LYS A 143 24.69 25.40 22.66
CA LYS A 143 23.70 26.05 21.79
C LYS A 143 22.70 25.04 21.29
N LEU A 144 21.48 25.11 21.79
CA LEU A 144 20.38 24.23 21.38
C LEU A 144 19.53 24.86 20.27
N PRO A 145 18.86 24.02 19.42
CA PRO A 145 17.91 24.52 18.45
C PRO A 145 16.74 25.26 19.11
N GLU A 146 16.28 26.34 18.49
CA GLU A 146 15.19 27.19 19.01
C GLU A 146 13.90 26.39 19.29
N ALA A 147 13.54 25.48 18.38
CA ALA A 147 12.38 24.59 18.57
C ALA A 147 12.51 23.72 19.82
N LEU A 148 13.72 23.25 20.15
CA LEU A 148 13.98 22.46 21.34
C LEU A 148 13.93 23.30 22.61
N VAL A 149 14.51 24.50 22.59
CA VAL A 149 14.46 25.47 23.70
C VAL A 149 13.00 25.85 24.00
N SER A 150 12.21 26.12 22.96
CA SER A 150 10.78 26.42 23.11
C SER A 150 10.01 25.25 23.74
N ALA A 151 10.30 24.02 23.31
CA ALA A 151 9.66 22.82 23.88
C ALA A 151 10.07 22.57 25.34
N VAL A 152 11.34 22.81 25.70
CA VAL A 152 11.83 22.74 27.10
C VAL A 152 11.11 23.76 27.96
N ASN A 153 11.03 25.00 27.52
CA ASN A 153 10.34 26.08 28.24
C ASN A 153 8.85 25.77 28.41
N GLU A 154 8.19 25.20 27.40
CA GLU A 154 6.79 24.75 27.50
C GLU A 154 6.63 23.67 28.57
N LEU A 155 7.52 22.68 28.62
CA LEU A 155 7.49 21.61 29.63
C LEU A 155 7.78 22.08 31.05
N LEU A 156 8.70 23.03 31.22
CA LEU A 156 9.05 23.61 32.53
C LEU A 156 7.91 24.43 33.13
N LYS A 157 7.14 25.13 32.29
CA LYS A 157 5.99 25.95 32.68
C LYS A 157 4.69 25.14 32.82
N THR A 158 4.65 23.89 32.37
CA THR A 158 3.46 23.07 32.41
C THR A 158 3.49 22.17 33.64
N PRO A 159 2.56 22.30 34.60
CA PRO A 159 2.52 21.46 35.79
C PRO A 159 2.51 19.97 35.45
N LYS A 160 3.18 19.17 36.25
CA LYS A 160 3.12 17.71 36.13
C LYS A 160 1.67 17.26 36.33
N GLY A 161 1.01 16.78 35.30
CA GLY A 161 -0.42 16.43 35.31
C GLY A 161 -1.35 17.41 34.58
N HIS A 162 -0.88 18.63 34.21
CA HIS A 162 -1.56 19.49 33.23
C HIS A 162 -1.01 19.29 31.82
N GLU A 163 -0.72 18.06 31.44
CA GLU A 163 -0.58 17.74 30.02
C GLU A 163 -1.91 18.10 29.38
N ASN A 164 -1.89 18.89 28.29
CA ASN A 164 -3.08 19.19 27.52
C ASN A 164 -3.87 17.91 27.38
N PHE A 165 -5.09 17.87 27.92
CA PHE A 165 -5.97 16.70 27.85
C PHE A 165 -6.22 16.42 26.38
N HIS A 166 -5.47 15.47 25.85
CA HIS A 166 -5.70 14.97 24.51
C HIS A 166 -6.79 13.94 24.53
N LEU A 167 -7.72 14.04 23.62
CA LEU A 167 -8.84 13.11 23.48
C LEU A 167 -8.65 12.23 22.23
N PHE A 168 -9.38 11.15 22.15
CA PHE A 168 -9.41 10.32 20.93
C PHE A 168 -9.86 11.11 19.71
N SER A 169 -10.76 12.08 19.88
CA SER A 169 -11.19 13.00 18.82
C SER A 169 -10.05 13.81 18.22
N ASP A 170 -9.04 14.19 19.02
CA ASP A 170 -7.90 14.97 18.54
C ASP A 170 -7.02 14.13 17.61
N ALA A 171 -6.87 12.84 17.94
CA ALA A 171 -6.18 11.89 17.07
C ALA A 171 -6.91 11.70 15.73
N VAL A 172 -8.25 11.66 15.77
CA VAL A 172 -9.08 11.56 14.56
C VAL A 172 -8.96 12.81 13.70
N GLU A 173 -9.03 14.00 14.30
CA GLU A 173 -8.91 15.27 13.58
C GLU A 173 -7.51 15.44 12.97
N ARG A 174 -6.47 15.05 13.70
CA ARG A 174 -5.09 15.05 13.18
C ARG A 174 -4.93 14.13 11.98
N TYR A 175 -5.47 12.92 12.06
CA TYR A 175 -5.46 11.96 10.95
C TYR A 175 -6.20 12.49 9.73
N LYS A 176 -7.37 13.10 9.92
CA LYS A 176 -8.15 13.74 8.86
C LYS A 176 -7.34 14.84 8.15
N ASN A 177 -6.73 15.74 8.92
CA ASN A 177 -5.92 16.83 8.38
C ASN A 177 -4.71 16.33 7.60
N TYR A 178 -3.97 15.36 8.16
CA TYR A 178 -2.85 14.71 7.47
C TYR A 178 -3.28 14.08 6.14
N ARG A 179 -4.36 13.29 6.14
CA ARG A 179 -4.86 12.61 4.94
C ARG A 179 -5.39 13.59 3.90
N SER A 180 -6.10 14.64 4.32
CA SER A 180 -6.62 15.69 3.45
C SER A 180 -5.47 16.45 2.77
N ASN A 181 -4.47 16.87 3.53
CA ASN A 181 -3.29 17.54 2.99
C ASN A 181 -2.54 16.64 1.98
N LYS A 182 -2.35 15.36 2.32
CA LYS A 182 -1.71 14.39 1.41
C LYS A 182 -2.51 14.18 0.11
N ILE A 183 -3.81 14.32 0.14
CA ILE A 183 -4.66 14.27 -1.06
C ILE A 183 -4.49 15.57 -1.85
N ALA A 184 -4.58 16.73 -1.20
CA ALA A 184 -4.48 18.04 -1.83
C ALA A 184 -3.11 18.27 -2.53
N THR A 185 -2.01 17.81 -1.92
CA THR A 185 -0.65 17.95 -2.47
C THR A 185 -0.31 16.89 -3.53
N SER A 186 -1.19 15.93 -3.80
CA SER A 186 -0.91 14.87 -4.77
C SER A 186 -1.16 15.33 -6.20
N LEU A 187 -0.13 15.24 -7.06
CA LEU A 187 -0.22 15.48 -8.52
C LEU A 187 -1.00 14.32 -9.19
N LYS A 188 -2.32 14.30 -9.06
CA LYS A 188 -3.16 13.23 -9.60
C LYS A 188 -4.33 13.78 -10.41
N SER A 189 -4.85 12.93 -11.32
CA SER A 189 -6.05 13.28 -12.08
C SER A 189 -7.26 13.48 -11.19
N GLU A 190 -8.22 14.29 -11.63
CA GLU A 190 -9.46 14.61 -10.90
C GLU A 190 -10.23 13.33 -10.48
N GLY A 191 -10.30 12.33 -11.34
CA GLY A 191 -10.94 11.04 -11.03
C GLY A 191 -10.23 10.28 -9.89
N GLN A 192 -8.91 10.35 -9.83
CA GLN A 192 -8.13 9.76 -8.74
C GLN A 192 -8.30 10.52 -7.43
N LEU A 193 -8.42 11.85 -7.48
CA LEU A 193 -8.71 12.69 -6.32
C LEU A 193 -10.11 12.40 -5.75
N LYS A 194 -11.14 12.31 -6.59
CA LYS A 194 -12.50 11.90 -6.19
C LYS A 194 -12.52 10.53 -5.52
N LYS A 195 -11.75 9.56 -6.05
CA LYS A 195 -11.62 8.23 -5.45
C LYS A 195 -10.97 8.29 -4.06
N ARG A 196 -9.88 9.05 -3.90
CA ARG A 196 -9.19 9.20 -2.61
C ARG A 196 -10.03 9.90 -1.55
N ASN A 197 -10.79 10.92 -1.95
CA ASN A 197 -11.72 11.59 -1.04
C ASN A 197 -12.82 10.62 -0.56
N ARG A 198 -13.35 9.75 -1.43
CA ARG A 198 -14.29 8.68 -1.04
C ARG A 198 -13.65 7.66 -0.08
N GLU A 199 -12.39 7.30 -0.30
CA GLU A 199 -11.65 6.42 0.62
C GLU A 199 -11.46 7.08 1.98
N LEU A 200 -11.09 8.36 2.01
CA LEU A 200 -10.97 9.13 3.25
C LEU A 200 -12.31 9.21 3.99
N ALA A 201 -13.41 9.50 3.31
CA ALA A 201 -14.74 9.53 3.92
C ALA A 201 -15.12 8.19 4.57
N LYS A 202 -14.76 7.06 3.94
CA LYS A 202 -14.94 5.73 4.53
C LYS A 202 -14.06 5.50 5.76
N ASP A 203 -12.82 5.98 5.73
CA ASP A 203 -11.92 5.87 6.87
C ASP A 203 -12.40 6.73 8.04
N LEU A 204 -12.90 7.95 7.77
CA LEU A 204 -13.48 8.82 8.80
C LEU A 204 -14.73 8.21 9.43
N LYS A 205 -15.60 7.57 8.65
CA LYS A 205 -16.75 6.85 9.20
C LYS A 205 -16.31 5.71 10.14
N ARG A 206 -15.28 4.95 9.78
CA ARG A 206 -14.73 3.89 10.65
C ARG A 206 -14.13 4.45 11.94
N LEU A 207 -13.53 5.63 11.87
CA LEU A 207 -13.02 6.34 13.05
C LEU A 207 -14.15 6.83 13.94
N GLU A 208 -15.23 7.33 13.35
CA GLU A 208 -16.46 7.66 14.07
C GLU A 208 -17.05 6.43 14.78
N ASP A 209 -17.15 5.30 14.07
CA ASP A 209 -17.58 4.01 14.65
C ASP A 209 -16.69 3.60 15.84
N PHE A 210 -15.39 3.82 15.74
CA PHE A 210 -14.44 3.56 16.83
C PHE A 210 -14.69 4.47 18.03
N ILE A 211 -14.88 5.78 17.83
CA ILE A 211 -15.17 6.75 18.90
C ILE A 211 -16.52 6.43 19.55
N ASN A 212 -17.54 6.10 18.77
CA ASN A 212 -18.87 5.72 19.28
C ASN A 212 -18.81 4.44 20.12
N PHE A 213 -17.96 3.49 19.76
CA PHE A 213 -17.74 2.26 20.50
C PHE A 213 -16.95 2.46 21.81
N SER A 214 -15.85 3.22 21.73
CA SER A 214 -14.88 3.37 22.82
C SER A 214 -15.25 4.51 23.78
N GLY A 215 -16.08 5.45 23.34
CA GLY A 215 -16.19 6.79 23.95
C GLY A 215 -15.03 7.68 23.53
N ASN A 216 -15.23 8.99 23.65
CA ASN A 216 -14.17 9.99 23.44
C ASN A 216 -13.33 10.13 24.71
N GLN A 217 -12.46 9.15 24.95
CA GLN A 217 -11.65 9.05 26.17
C GLN A 217 -10.39 9.90 26.06
N GLU A 218 -9.78 10.14 27.23
CA GLU A 218 -8.44 10.72 27.32
C GLU A 218 -7.41 9.85 26.57
N PHE A 219 -6.54 10.51 25.82
CA PHE A 219 -5.51 9.87 25.01
C PHE A 219 -4.31 9.50 25.90
N SER A 220 -4.39 8.36 26.55
CA SER A 220 -3.33 7.77 27.39
C SER A 220 -2.92 6.40 26.85
N SER A 221 -1.77 5.90 27.29
CA SER A 221 -1.28 4.57 26.90
C SER A 221 -2.30 3.47 27.23
N ASP A 222 -2.88 3.52 28.43
CA ASP A 222 -3.83 2.52 28.89
C ASP A 222 -5.15 2.60 28.13
N ASN A 223 -5.73 3.80 28.02
CA ASN A 223 -7.00 3.99 27.32
C ASN A 223 -6.88 3.60 25.84
N CYS A 224 -5.81 4.03 25.15
CA CYS A 224 -5.57 3.68 23.74
C CYS A 224 -5.43 2.16 23.55
N ASN A 225 -4.63 1.50 24.40
CA ASN A 225 -4.39 0.06 24.28
C ASN A 225 -5.64 -0.76 24.61
N VAL A 226 -6.40 -0.37 25.63
CA VAL A 226 -7.66 -1.02 26.02
C VAL A 226 -8.72 -0.81 24.94
N ALA A 227 -8.91 0.42 24.46
CA ALA A 227 -9.90 0.74 23.45
C ALA A 227 -9.64 0.00 22.13
N LEU A 228 -8.40 0.02 21.63
CA LEU A 228 -8.03 -0.69 20.40
C LEU A 228 -8.20 -2.21 20.52
N ARG A 229 -7.86 -2.80 21.69
CA ARG A 229 -8.05 -4.23 21.92
C ARG A 229 -9.52 -4.59 21.94
N ARG A 230 -10.35 -3.88 22.70
CA ARG A 230 -11.80 -4.12 22.80
C ARG A 230 -12.50 -3.92 21.45
N TYR A 231 -12.13 -2.87 20.72
CA TYR A 231 -12.69 -2.63 19.40
C TYR A 231 -12.29 -3.72 18.39
N LYS A 232 -11.04 -4.19 18.43
CA LYS A 232 -10.60 -5.34 17.65
C LYS A 232 -11.45 -6.59 17.94
N GLU A 233 -11.66 -6.92 19.22
CA GLU A 233 -12.48 -8.06 19.63
C GLU A 233 -13.94 -7.92 19.16
N HIS A 234 -14.49 -6.71 19.28
CA HIS A 234 -15.82 -6.38 18.75
C HIS A 234 -15.90 -6.61 17.23
N LEU A 235 -14.96 -6.06 16.47
CA LEU A 235 -14.94 -6.22 15.02
C LEU A 235 -14.78 -7.70 14.59
N VAL A 236 -13.98 -8.48 15.31
CA VAL A 236 -13.84 -9.92 15.04
C VAL A 236 -15.15 -10.65 15.28
N LYS A 237 -15.91 -10.30 16.33
CA LYS A 237 -17.25 -10.87 16.60
C LYS A 237 -18.25 -10.47 15.52
N CYS A 238 -18.29 -9.19 15.14
CA CYS A 238 -19.21 -8.68 14.11
C CYS A 238 -18.90 -9.22 12.71
N HIS A 239 -17.65 -9.52 12.42
CA HIS A 239 -17.17 -9.95 11.10
C HIS A 239 -16.49 -11.32 11.14
N LYS A 240 -16.99 -12.23 11.98
CA LYS A 240 -16.43 -13.58 12.14
C LYS A 240 -16.23 -14.33 10.83
N ASP A 241 -17.10 -14.10 9.85
CA ASP A 241 -17.03 -14.73 8.52
C ASP A 241 -16.13 -13.96 7.54
N SER A 242 -15.58 -12.82 7.95
CA SER A 242 -14.72 -11.99 7.10
C SER A 242 -13.64 -11.26 7.91
N PRO A 243 -12.59 -11.97 8.38
CA PRO A 243 -11.48 -11.39 9.13
C PRO A 243 -10.80 -10.23 8.40
N ALA A 244 -10.72 -10.30 7.07
CA ALA A 244 -10.19 -9.23 6.24
C ALA A 244 -11.02 -7.93 6.34
N THR A 245 -12.33 -8.03 6.53
CA THR A 245 -13.21 -6.87 6.78
C THR A 245 -12.96 -6.28 8.16
N ALA A 246 -12.85 -7.10 9.21
CA ALA A 246 -12.50 -6.65 10.54
C ALA A 246 -11.15 -5.90 10.55
N LYS A 247 -10.13 -6.46 9.91
CA LYS A 247 -8.81 -5.85 9.75
C LYS A 247 -8.87 -4.49 9.04
N ARG A 248 -9.65 -4.40 7.95
CA ARG A 248 -9.83 -3.17 7.19
C ARG A 248 -10.55 -2.09 8.00
N ASN A 249 -11.51 -2.47 8.85
CA ASN A 249 -12.24 -1.52 9.69
C ASN A 249 -11.40 -1.04 10.89
N LEU A 250 -10.51 -1.88 11.43
CA LEU A 250 -9.59 -1.52 12.50
C LEU A 250 -8.44 -0.60 12.04
N ALA A 251 -7.99 -0.75 10.80
CA ALA A 251 -6.78 -0.10 10.30
C ALA A 251 -6.76 1.44 10.45
N PRO A 252 -7.83 2.20 10.15
CA PRO A 252 -7.83 3.65 10.34
C PRO A 252 -7.65 4.07 11.80
N SER A 253 -8.33 3.39 12.74
CA SER A 253 -8.23 3.69 14.19
C SER A 253 -6.81 3.45 14.69
N ALA A 254 -6.22 2.31 14.31
CA ALA A 254 -4.84 2.00 14.63
C ALA A 254 -3.85 3.02 14.06
N ALA A 255 -4.08 3.47 12.82
CA ALA A 255 -3.22 4.44 12.16
C ALA A 255 -3.34 5.84 12.79
N ALA A 256 -4.56 6.28 13.10
CA ALA A 256 -4.82 7.57 13.74
C ALA A 256 -4.18 7.65 15.13
N MET A 257 -4.40 6.62 15.97
CA MET A 257 -3.86 6.57 17.32
C MET A 257 -2.34 6.55 17.33
N ARG A 258 -1.70 5.73 16.48
CA ARG A 258 -0.23 5.67 16.39
C ARG A 258 0.37 6.98 15.88
N MET A 259 -0.21 7.54 14.82
CA MET A 259 0.26 8.80 14.28
C MET A 259 0.20 9.91 15.32
N TYR A 260 -0.88 9.98 16.09
CA TYR A 260 -1.04 10.99 17.15
C TYR A 260 -0.07 10.76 18.31
N ALA A 261 0.13 9.51 18.72
CA ALA A 261 1.12 9.15 19.72
C ALA A 261 2.55 9.50 19.27
N ASP A 262 2.87 9.28 17.98
CA ASP A 262 4.21 9.57 17.45
C ASP A 262 4.48 11.07 17.26
N GLU A 263 3.46 11.85 16.90
CA GLU A 263 3.63 13.26 16.50
C GLU A 263 3.29 14.27 17.61
N VAL A 264 2.34 13.95 18.48
CA VAL A 264 1.77 14.89 19.48
C VAL A 264 1.89 14.37 20.90
N ALA A 265 1.23 13.27 21.21
CA ALA A 265 1.24 12.69 22.55
C ALA A 265 2.39 11.68 22.72
N THR A 266 3.63 12.17 22.65
CA THR A 266 4.85 11.35 22.58
C THR A 266 5.15 10.52 23.83
N ASN A 267 4.47 10.79 24.94
CA ASN A 267 4.47 9.98 26.17
C ASN A 267 3.55 8.76 26.09
N VAL A 268 2.66 8.71 25.09
CA VAL A 268 1.72 7.60 24.90
C VAL A 268 2.35 6.49 24.05
N THR A 269 2.33 5.27 24.56
CA THR A 269 2.88 4.10 23.85
C THR A 269 1.77 3.14 23.49
N ILE A 270 1.64 2.83 22.20
CA ILE A 270 0.67 1.88 21.68
C ILE A 270 1.34 0.53 21.43
N THR A 271 1.15 -0.40 22.38
CA THR A 271 1.74 -1.75 22.36
C THR A 271 0.79 -2.81 21.81
N THR A 272 -0.50 -2.50 21.70
CA THR A 272 -1.52 -3.48 21.27
C THR A 272 -1.19 -4.05 19.91
N LYS A 273 -1.04 -5.38 19.85
CA LYS A 273 -0.89 -6.11 18.57
C LYS A 273 -2.22 -6.10 17.83
N LEU A 274 -2.24 -5.38 16.72
CA LEU A 274 -3.44 -5.17 15.91
C LEU A 274 -3.60 -6.20 14.77
N THR A 275 -2.74 -7.22 14.76
CA THR A 275 -2.90 -8.36 13.85
C THR A 275 -4.16 -9.12 14.22
N ILE A 276 -5.08 -9.20 13.29
CA ILE A 276 -6.16 -10.18 13.35
C ILE A 276 -5.57 -11.44 12.73
N ASN A 277 -5.40 -12.48 13.56
CA ASN A 277 -5.03 -13.78 13.04
C ASN A 277 -6.18 -14.19 12.12
N GLU A 278 -5.91 -14.11 10.83
CA GLU A 278 -6.70 -14.83 9.86
C GLU A 278 -6.41 -16.31 10.15
N GLN A 279 -7.09 -16.92 11.14
CA GLN A 279 -7.43 -18.31 10.91
C GLN A 279 -8.04 -18.25 9.52
N ARG A 280 -7.44 -18.94 8.57
CA ARG A 280 -8.02 -19.11 7.24
C ARG A 280 -9.34 -19.84 7.46
N ALA A 281 -10.34 -19.11 7.97
CA ALA A 281 -11.72 -19.41 7.76
C ALA A 281 -11.75 -19.62 6.27
N HIS A 282 -11.99 -20.84 5.83
CA HIS A 282 -11.95 -21.30 4.47
C HIS A 282 -12.25 -20.14 3.57
N ALA A 283 -11.19 -19.56 2.96
CA ALA A 283 -11.33 -18.40 2.10
C ALA A 283 -12.46 -18.84 1.19
N LYS A 284 -13.61 -18.13 1.21
CA LYS A 284 -14.77 -18.54 0.42
C LYS A 284 -14.19 -18.95 -0.90
N ILE A 285 -14.14 -20.28 -1.16
CA ILE A 285 -13.63 -20.81 -2.41
C ILE A 285 -14.46 -20.10 -3.44
N ARG A 286 -13.82 -19.20 -4.18
CA ARG A 286 -14.56 -18.42 -5.16
C ARG A 286 -15.02 -19.39 -6.21
N GLU A 287 -16.26 -19.26 -6.60
CA GLU A 287 -16.82 -20.04 -7.67
C GLU A 287 -15.95 -19.87 -8.91
N VAL A 288 -15.53 -20.97 -9.46
CA VAL A 288 -14.81 -21.08 -10.73
C VAL A 288 -15.83 -21.68 -11.69
N ALA A 289 -15.88 -21.24 -12.91
CA ALA A 289 -16.73 -21.89 -13.90
C ALA A 289 -16.21 -23.32 -14.11
N ASP A 290 -17.13 -24.27 -14.11
CA ASP A 290 -16.81 -25.65 -14.44
C ASP A 290 -16.26 -25.73 -15.88
N VAL A 291 -15.10 -26.38 -16.02
CA VAL A 291 -14.35 -26.37 -17.28
C VAL A 291 -15.05 -27.21 -18.36
N ASP A 292 -15.71 -28.29 -17.96
CA ASP A 292 -16.32 -29.22 -18.88
C ASP A 292 -17.73 -28.81 -19.29
N THR A 293 -18.47 -28.13 -18.41
CA THR A 293 -19.89 -27.83 -18.64
C THR A 293 -20.19 -26.35 -18.81
N GLU A 294 -19.60 -25.46 -17.96
CA GLU A 294 -19.94 -24.03 -17.98
C GLU A 294 -19.01 -23.22 -18.89
N LEU A 295 -17.70 -23.54 -18.94
CA LEU A 295 -16.76 -22.82 -19.79
C LEU A 295 -17.11 -22.91 -21.28
N PRO A 296 -17.50 -24.08 -21.86
CA PRO A 296 -17.96 -24.14 -23.23
C PRO A 296 -19.19 -23.25 -23.50
N LEU A 297 -20.14 -23.17 -22.57
CA LEU A 297 -21.32 -22.29 -22.71
C LEU A 297 -20.93 -20.79 -22.68
N ILE A 298 -20.04 -20.43 -21.78
CA ILE A 298 -19.50 -19.07 -21.71
C ILE A 298 -18.74 -18.71 -22.99
N TRP A 299 -17.98 -19.66 -23.52
CA TRP A 299 -17.22 -19.51 -24.75
C TRP A 299 -18.13 -19.34 -25.97
N ALA A 300 -19.16 -20.18 -26.10
CA ALA A 300 -20.19 -20.04 -27.12
C ALA A 300 -20.89 -18.68 -27.06
N ALA A 301 -21.28 -18.25 -25.87
CA ALA A 301 -21.89 -16.94 -25.63
C ALA A 301 -20.95 -15.77 -26.06
N ALA A 302 -19.65 -15.92 -25.93
CA ALA A 302 -18.70 -14.91 -26.38
C ALA A 302 -18.63 -14.77 -27.91
N HIS A 303 -18.98 -15.83 -28.66
CA HIS A 303 -19.06 -15.84 -30.11
C HIS A 303 -20.43 -15.39 -30.64
N ASP A 304 -21.47 -15.42 -29.81
CA ASP A 304 -22.81 -14.97 -30.17
C ASP A 304 -22.96 -13.44 -30.09
N ALA A 305 -23.29 -12.82 -31.22
CA ALA A 305 -23.49 -11.37 -31.33
C ALA A 305 -24.67 -10.83 -30.50
N SER A 306 -25.59 -11.71 -30.01
CA SER A 306 -26.67 -11.30 -29.15
C SER A 306 -26.26 -10.96 -27.72
N TYR A 307 -25.04 -11.32 -27.32
CA TYR A 307 -24.45 -10.95 -26.04
C TYR A 307 -23.75 -9.60 -26.12
N ASP A 308 -23.64 -8.95 -24.96
CA ASP A 308 -23.01 -7.64 -24.87
C ASP A 308 -21.55 -7.67 -25.30
N HIS A 309 -21.13 -6.70 -26.10
CA HIS A 309 -19.78 -6.60 -26.64
C HIS A 309 -18.70 -6.63 -25.55
N PHE A 310 -18.95 -5.95 -24.41
CA PHE A 310 -17.98 -5.92 -23.32
C PHE A 310 -17.86 -7.25 -22.58
N PHE A 311 -18.97 -8.00 -22.45
CA PHE A 311 -18.96 -9.36 -21.96
C PHE A 311 -18.11 -10.26 -22.86
N ARG A 312 -18.36 -10.23 -24.18
CA ARG A 312 -17.62 -11.01 -25.17
C ARG A 312 -16.12 -10.72 -25.09
N LEU A 313 -15.73 -9.45 -25.07
CA LEU A 313 -14.33 -9.02 -24.95
C LEU A 313 -13.70 -9.52 -23.62
N HIS A 314 -14.44 -9.48 -22.50
CA HIS A 314 -13.95 -9.97 -21.23
C HIS A 314 -13.72 -11.48 -21.24
N VAL A 315 -14.61 -12.25 -21.86
CA VAL A 315 -14.43 -13.70 -22.00
C VAL A 315 -13.17 -14.01 -22.81
N PHE A 316 -12.93 -13.34 -23.91
CA PHE A 316 -11.68 -13.50 -24.65
C PHE A 316 -10.44 -13.12 -23.84
N GLY A 317 -10.55 -12.15 -22.91
CA GLY A 317 -9.48 -11.77 -22.00
C GLY A 317 -9.23 -12.73 -20.83
N ILE A 318 -10.08 -13.75 -20.62
CA ILE A 318 -9.97 -14.70 -19.49
C ILE A 318 -8.63 -15.45 -19.51
N PHE A 319 -8.15 -15.78 -20.70
CA PHE A 319 -6.91 -16.52 -20.94
C PHE A 319 -5.65 -15.70 -20.64
N SER A 320 -5.79 -14.38 -20.44
CA SER A 320 -4.75 -13.48 -19.95
C SER A 320 -5.03 -13.00 -18.52
N GLY A 321 -5.99 -13.61 -17.85
CA GLY A 321 -6.41 -13.26 -16.50
C GLY A 321 -6.84 -11.80 -16.36
N SER A 322 -7.57 -11.25 -17.36
CA SER A 322 -8.06 -9.88 -17.32
C SER A 322 -8.97 -9.63 -16.12
N HIS A 323 -8.87 -8.43 -15.56
CA HIS A 323 -9.75 -7.97 -14.47
C HIS A 323 -10.70 -6.91 -15.00
N ALA A 324 -11.92 -6.85 -14.49
CA ALA A 324 -12.91 -5.88 -14.93
C ALA A 324 -12.37 -4.43 -14.97
N SER A 325 -11.63 -4.03 -13.93
CA SER A 325 -11.03 -2.68 -13.87
C SER A 325 -9.90 -2.47 -14.88
N GLU A 326 -9.17 -3.50 -15.26
CA GLU A 326 -8.10 -3.43 -16.26
C GLU A 326 -8.72 -3.23 -17.65
N LEU A 327 -9.75 -4.02 -17.96
CA LEU A 327 -10.46 -3.92 -19.21
C LEU A 327 -11.23 -2.59 -19.34
N CYS A 328 -11.87 -2.11 -18.28
CA CYS A 328 -12.52 -0.80 -18.25
C CYS A 328 -11.57 0.37 -18.52
N GLN A 329 -10.28 0.21 -18.25
CA GLN A 329 -9.25 1.25 -18.44
C GLN A 329 -8.38 1.01 -19.68
N SER A 330 -8.63 -0.08 -20.42
CA SER A 330 -7.90 -0.35 -21.67
C SER A 330 -8.27 0.66 -22.74
N ASP A 331 -7.27 1.15 -23.43
CA ASP A 331 -7.38 2.18 -24.44
C ASP A 331 -7.38 1.55 -25.84
N VAL A 332 -8.26 2.00 -26.71
CA VAL A 332 -8.37 1.51 -28.09
C VAL A 332 -7.18 1.86 -28.95
N THR A 333 -6.41 2.91 -28.60
CA THR A 333 -5.14 3.23 -29.28
C THR A 333 -4.11 2.13 -29.14
N HIS A 334 -4.24 1.29 -28.10
CA HIS A 334 -3.38 0.13 -27.87
C HIS A 334 -3.92 -1.17 -28.47
N VAL A 335 -4.84 -1.09 -29.43
CA VAL A 335 -5.31 -2.25 -30.21
C VAL A 335 -4.40 -2.47 -31.41
N HIS A 336 -3.64 -3.56 -31.37
CA HIS A 336 -2.69 -3.98 -32.40
C HIS A 336 -3.26 -5.20 -33.16
N ALA A 337 -4.42 -5.01 -33.80
CA ALA A 337 -5.17 -6.10 -34.42
C ALA A 337 -4.35 -6.85 -35.50
N ASN A 338 -3.51 -6.15 -36.28
CA ASN A 338 -2.64 -6.77 -37.28
C ASN A 338 -1.55 -7.65 -36.66
N GLN A 339 -1.15 -7.35 -35.42
CA GLN A 339 -0.16 -8.12 -34.66
C GLN A 339 -0.85 -9.16 -33.74
N GLY A 340 -2.18 -9.15 -33.70
CA GLY A 340 -2.99 -10.12 -32.97
C GLY A 340 -2.97 -9.94 -31.46
N TYR A 341 -2.93 -8.72 -30.94
CA TYR A 341 -3.07 -8.45 -29.52
C TYR A 341 -3.64 -7.04 -29.23
N PHE A 342 -4.10 -6.83 -28.00
CA PHE A 342 -4.33 -5.50 -27.43
C PHE A 342 -3.72 -5.40 -26.04
N VAL A 343 -3.55 -4.16 -25.51
CA VAL A 343 -2.91 -3.93 -24.22
C VAL A 343 -3.94 -3.63 -23.15
N LEU A 344 -3.91 -4.40 -22.04
CA LEU A 344 -4.69 -4.09 -20.85
C LEU A 344 -4.13 -2.85 -20.13
N GLY A 345 -5.02 -1.94 -19.74
CA GLY A 345 -4.67 -0.76 -18.97
C GLY A 345 -4.17 -1.12 -17.56
N GLY A 346 -3.02 -0.54 -17.18
CA GLY A 346 -2.47 -0.67 -15.84
C GLY A 346 -3.33 0.06 -14.80
N THR A 347 -3.77 -0.62 -13.74
CA THR A 347 -4.64 -0.03 -12.73
C THR A 347 -3.92 0.42 -11.48
N LYS A 348 -3.16 -0.46 -10.85
CA LYS A 348 -2.51 -0.19 -9.56
C LYS A 348 -1.00 -0.37 -9.57
N ARG A 349 -0.48 -1.12 -10.55
CA ARG A 349 0.94 -1.49 -10.63
C ARG A 349 1.33 -1.70 -12.08
N ASP A 350 2.47 -1.21 -12.48
CA ASP A 350 2.98 -1.23 -13.85
C ASP A 350 3.04 -2.64 -14.47
N HIS A 351 3.35 -3.67 -13.66
CA HIS A 351 3.41 -5.06 -14.12
C HIS A 351 2.04 -5.65 -14.53
N ARG A 352 0.94 -4.92 -14.33
CA ARG A 352 -0.38 -5.32 -14.81
C ARG A 352 -0.69 -4.81 -16.21
N THR A 353 0.09 -3.88 -16.74
CA THR A 353 0.04 -3.49 -18.15
C THR A 353 0.66 -4.60 -18.97
N ARG A 354 -0.15 -5.28 -19.77
CA ARG A 354 0.27 -6.46 -20.52
C ARG A 354 -0.57 -6.70 -21.78
N PRO A 355 -0.04 -7.39 -22.78
CA PRO A 355 -0.80 -7.76 -23.96
C PRO A 355 -1.80 -8.89 -23.66
N VAL A 356 -2.96 -8.81 -24.28
CA VAL A 356 -3.94 -9.90 -24.42
C VAL A 356 -3.93 -10.34 -25.86
N VAL A 357 -3.63 -11.59 -26.09
CA VAL A 357 -3.52 -12.15 -27.44
C VAL A 357 -4.92 -12.42 -28.02
N VAL A 358 -5.09 -12.09 -29.30
CA VAL A 358 -6.29 -12.42 -30.06
C VAL A 358 -6.36 -13.94 -30.24
N VAL A 359 -7.46 -14.54 -29.82
CA VAL A 359 -7.64 -16.00 -29.84
C VAL A 359 -8.18 -16.50 -31.19
N ASN A 360 -9.01 -15.71 -31.87
CA ASN A 360 -9.63 -16.07 -33.16
C ASN A 360 -10.13 -14.83 -33.91
N ASP A 361 -10.71 -15.04 -35.10
CA ASP A 361 -11.21 -13.96 -35.94
C ASP A 361 -12.41 -13.22 -35.32
N THR A 362 -13.29 -13.91 -34.58
CA THR A 362 -14.39 -13.26 -33.87
C THR A 362 -13.87 -12.26 -32.85
N HIS A 363 -12.85 -12.63 -32.07
CA HIS A 363 -12.20 -11.73 -31.15
C HIS A 363 -11.51 -10.55 -31.87
N ARG A 364 -10.80 -10.84 -32.98
CA ARG A 364 -10.19 -9.81 -33.82
C ARG A 364 -11.23 -8.82 -34.33
N ASN A 365 -12.34 -9.30 -34.89
CA ASN A 365 -13.40 -8.45 -35.43
C ASN A 365 -14.03 -7.59 -34.35
N LEU A 366 -14.28 -8.14 -33.16
CA LEU A 366 -14.76 -7.38 -32.01
C LEU A 366 -13.80 -6.25 -31.61
N LEU A 367 -12.49 -6.49 -31.61
CA LEU A 367 -11.50 -5.46 -31.35
C LEU A 367 -11.45 -4.39 -32.45
N LEU A 368 -11.62 -4.75 -33.71
CA LEU A 368 -11.71 -3.82 -34.84
C LEU A 368 -12.97 -2.96 -34.74
N GLU A 369 -14.12 -3.54 -34.42
CA GLU A 369 -15.36 -2.80 -34.16
C GLU A 369 -15.16 -1.75 -33.05
N PHE A 370 -14.50 -2.12 -31.95
CA PHE A 370 -14.16 -1.16 -30.88
C PHE A 370 -13.21 -0.04 -31.39
N LYS A 371 -12.22 -0.38 -32.18
CA LYS A 371 -11.28 0.58 -32.74
C LYS A 371 -11.95 1.56 -33.67
N ASP A 372 -12.84 1.08 -34.52
CA ASP A 372 -13.56 1.90 -35.49
C ASP A 372 -14.64 2.78 -34.83
N ALA A 373 -15.28 2.28 -33.78
CA ALA A 373 -16.27 3.04 -33.00
C ALA A 373 -15.62 4.11 -32.09
N ALA A 374 -14.33 4.02 -31.82
CA ALA A 374 -13.64 4.93 -30.93
C ALA A 374 -13.22 6.21 -31.65
N LYS A 375 -13.47 7.33 -31.00
CA LYS A 375 -12.75 8.58 -31.23
C LYS A 375 -11.58 8.62 -30.29
N ASP A 376 -10.46 9.19 -30.72
CA ASP A 376 -9.19 9.35 -30.00
C ASP A 376 -9.13 8.90 -28.53
N SER A 377 -8.27 7.95 -28.19
CA SER A 377 -7.95 7.50 -26.83
C SER A 377 -9.13 7.09 -25.94
N MET A 378 -10.28 6.73 -26.50
CA MET A 378 -11.40 6.25 -25.71
C MET A 378 -11.11 4.85 -25.14
N GLY A 379 -11.33 4.67 -23.84
CA GLY A 379 -11.31 3.35 -23.21
C GLY A 379 -12.49 2.49 -23.67
N PHE A 380 -12.34 1.19 -23.64
CA PHE A 380 -13.39 0.23 -24.03
C PHE A 380 -14.71 0.47 -23.28
N ALA A 381 -14.64 0.79 -22.00
CA ALA A 381 -15.83 1.12 -21.21
C ALA A 381 -16.61 2.32 -21.76
N SER A 382 -15.90 3.35 -22.29
CA SER A 382 -16.54 4.52 -22.86
C SER A 382 -17.24 4.22 -24.20
N ILE A 383 -16.67 3.34 -25.01
CA ILE A 383 -17.29 2.88 -26.26
C ILE A 383 -18.58 2.11 -25.99
N CYS A 384 -18.62 1.32 -24.92
CA CYS A 384 -19.81 0.60 -24.48
C CYS A 384 -20.84 1.50 -23.77
N GLY A 385 -20.66 2.81 -23.73
CA GLY A 385 -21.57 3.77 -23.09
C GLY A 385 -21.47 3.82 -21.56
N PHE A 386 -20.44 3.20 -20.95
CA PHE A 386 -20.23 3.28 -19.53
C PHE A 386 -19.58 4.61 -19.12
N ARG A 387 -20.16 5.30 -18.15
CA ARG A 387 -19.57 6.50 -17.58
C ARG A 387 -18.35 6.14 -16.72
N SER A 388 -17.26 6.88 -16.83
CA SER A 388 -15.97 6.63 -16.18
C SER A 388 -16.04 6.38 -14.67
N THR A 389 -17.00 7.02 -13.96
CA THR A 389 -17.17 6.87 -12.51
C THR A 389 -17.97 5.66 -12.08
N GLN A 390 -18.71 5.01 -12.99
CA GLN A 390 -19.59 3.87 -12.71
C GLN A 390 -19.16 2.60 -13.48
N SER A 391 -18.19 2.71 -14.37
CA SER A 391 -17.86 1.67 -15.33
C SER A 391 -17.55 0.31 -14.69
N GLU A 392 -16.77 0.25 -13.61
CA GLU A 392 -16.39 -1.03 -12.97
C GLU A 392 -17.60 -1.75 -12.34
N THR A 393 -18.46 -1.01 -11.62
CA THR A 393 -19.66 -1.58 -10.99
C THR A 393 -20.69 -1.99 -12.04
N THR A 394 -20.93 -1.14 -13.03
CA THR A 394 -21.87 -1.38 -14.14
C THR A 394 -21.41 -2.60 -14.94
N HIS A 395 -20.12 -2.67 -15.25
CA HIS A 395 -19.52 -3.81 -15.93
C HIS A 395 -19.65 -5.10 -15.10
N THR A 396 -19.41 -5.05 -13.79
CA THR A 396 -19.54 -6.24 -12.93
C THR A 396 -20.97 -6.74 -12.89
N ASN A 397 -21.96 -5.86 -12.86
CA ASN A 397 -23.37 -6.22 -12.89
C ASN A 397 -23.78 -6.80 -14.26
N LEU A 398 -23.32 -6.20 -15.34
CA LEU A 398 -23.51 -6.72 -16.70
C LEU A 398 -22.94 -8.13 -16.82
N MET A 399 -21.68 -8.33 -16.42
CA MET A 399 -21.03 -9.63 -16.46
C MET A 399 -21.81 -10.69 -15.67
N LYS A 400 -22.32 -10.33 -14.49
CA LYS A 400 -23.12 -11.25 -13.69
C LYS A 400 -24.41 -11.65 -14.40
N ARG A 401 -25.08 -10.71 -15.08
CA ARG A 401 -26.31 -10.96 -15.87
C ARG A 401 -26.01 -11.87 -17.06
N GLU A 402 -24.97 -11.56 -17.85
CA GLU A 402 -24.63 -12.32 -19.04
C GLU A 402 -24.11 -13.73 -18.70
N LEU A 403 -23.35 -13.89 -17.62
CA LEU A 403 -22.92 -15.19 -17.12
C LEU A 403 -24.10 -16.04 -16.67
N LEU A 404 -25.06 -15.44 -15.95
CA LEU A 404 -26.28 -16.13 -15.55
C LEU A 404 -27.09 -16.55 -16.80
N ARG A 405 -27.20 -15.70 -17.81
CA ARG A 405 -27.86 -15.99 -19.09
C ARG A 405 -27.21 -17.17 -19.83
N ALA A 406 -25.87 -17.20 -19.83
CA ALA A 406 -25.11 -18.23 -20.54
C ALA A 406 -25.13 -19.58 -19.82
N THR A 407 -25.00 -19.61 -18.50
CA THR A 407 -24.72 -20.84 -17.73
C THR A 407 -25.87 -21.26 -16.79
N GLY A 408 -26.80 -20.35 -16.47
CA GLY A 408 -27.78 -20.57 -15.40
C GLY A 408 -27.19 -20.48 -13.97
N ASN A 409 -25.91 -20.27 -13.79
CA ASN A 409 -25.24 -20.21 -12.48
C ASN A 409 -25.20 -18.80 -11.90
N PRO A 410 -25.98 -18.47 -10.84
CA PRO A 410 -26.04 -17.13 -10.25
C PRO A 410 -24.80 -16.76 -9.43
N LYS A 411 -23.90 -17.70 -9.14
CA LYS A 411 -22.70 -17.48 -8.34
C LYS A 411 -21.51 -16.97 -9.16
N LEU A 412 -21.55 -17.16 -10.47
CA LEU A 412 -20.48 -16.69 -11.35
C LEU A 412 -20.45 -15.16 -11.44
N THR A 413 -19.25 -14.62 -11.48
CA THR A 413 -18.96 -13.18 -11.55
C THR A 413 -17.81 -12.92 -12.52
N ALA A 414 -17.60 -11.67 -12.93
CA ALA A 414 -16.42 -11.28 -13.71
C ALA A 414 -15.11 -11.74 -13.07
N TYR A 415 -15.06 -11.81 -11.73
CA TYR A 415 -13.88 -12.28 -11.02
C TYR A 415 -13.73 -13.79 -11.05
N SER A 416 -14.83 -14.53 -11.12
CA SER A 416 -14.84 -15.99 -11.31
C SER A 416 -14.10 -16.37 -12.59
N LEU A 417 -14.31 -15.63 -13.68
CA LEU A 417 -13.64 -15.88 -14.96
C LEU A 417 -12.11 -15.82 -14.85
N ARG A 418 -11.57 -14.84 -14.10
CA ARG A 418 -10.12 -14.77 -13.86
C ARG A 418 -9.61 -16.02 -13.12
N HIS A 419 -10.39 -16.53 -12.17
CA HIS A 419 -10.05 -17.77 -11.47
C HIS A 419 -10.19 -18.99 -12.36
N THR A 420 -11.18 -19.01 -13.25
CA THR A 420 -11.36 -20.07 -14.26
C THR A 420 -10.14 -20.15 -15.18
N GLY A 421 -9.66 -19.00 -15.70
CA GLY A 421 -8.42 -18.98 -16.52
C GLY A 421 -7.19 -19.49 -15.77
N ASN A 422 -7.07 -19.19 -14.49
CA ASN A 422 -5.99 -19.73 -13.67
C ASN A 422 -6.14 -21.25 -13.46
N HIS A 423 -7.35 -21.71 -13.11
CA HIS A 423 -7.65 -23.11 -12.89
C HIS A 423 -7.41 -23.94 -14.17
N LEU A 424 -7.78 -23.40 -15.32
CA LEU A 424 -7.46 -24.00 -16.60
C LEU A 424 -5.94 -24.14 -16.82
N GLY A 425 -5.16 -23.12 -16.43
CA GLY A 425 -3.70 -23.20 -16.43
C GLY A 425 -3.14 -24.30 -15.52
N ASP A 426 -3.77 -24.54 -14.37
CA ASP A 426 -3.42 -25.65 -13.47
C ASP A 426 -3.74 -27.01 -14.13
N ILE A 427 -4.93 -27.16 -14.74
CA ILE A 427 -5.33 -28.38 -15.45
C ILE A 427 -4.37 -28.68 -16.63
N LYS A 428 -4.00 -27.67 -17.39
CA LYS A 428 -3.08 -27.80 -18.54
C LYS A 428 -1.60 -27.88 -18.12
N GLY A 429 -1.30 -27.86 -16.83
CA GLY A 429 0.06 -27.98 -16.29
C GLY A 429 0.99 -26.81 -16.61
N ILE A 430 0.45 -25.63 -16.98
CA ILE A 430 1.21 -24.45 -17.38
C ILE A 430 1.23 -23.33 -16.33
N SER A 431 0.47 -23.44 -15.27
CA SER A 431 0.35 -22.38 -14.23
C SER A 431 1.67 -22.06 -13.52
N ASN A 432 2.58 -23.01 -13.45
CA ASN A 432 3.91 -22.84 -12.84
C ASN A 432 4.93 -22.17 -13.77
N LEU A 433 4.59 -21.93 -15.02
CA LEU A 433 5.49 -21.27 -15.97
C LEU A 433 5.60 -19.77 -15.64
N PRO A 434 6.81 -19.19 -15.57
CA PRO A 434 6.98 -17.75 -15.34
C PRO A 434 6.25 -16.89 -16.38
N GLN A 435 6.17 -17.33 -17.62
CA GLN A 435 5.47 -16.67 -18.71
C GLN A 435 3.96 -16.61 -18.46
N PHE A 436 3.36 -17.69 -17.92
CA PHE A 436 1.95 -17.73 -17.54
C PHE A 436 1.67 -16.72 -16.41
N GLY A 437 2.50 -16.66 -15.39
CA GLY A 437 2.39 -15.69 -14.32
C GLY A 437 2.46 -14.23 -14.83
N ARG A 438 3.32 -13.93 -15.80
CA ARG A 438 3.42 -12.63 -16.47
C ARG A 438 2.18 -12.33 -17.31
N MET A 439 1.68 -13.29 -18.08
CA MET A 439 0.47 -13.19 -18.88
C MET A 439 -0.75 -12.87 -18.00
N PHE A 440 -0.81 -13.40 -16.78
CA PHE A 440 -1.85 -13.11 -15.79
C PHE A 440 -1.62 -11.84 -14.98
N GLY A 441 -0.50 -11.14 -15.19
CA GLY A 441 -0.13 -9.93 -14.46
C GLY A 441 0.19 -10.18 -12.98
N TRP A 442 0.72 -11.36 -12.66
CA TRP A 442 1.27 -11.68 -11.35
C TRP A 442 2.74 -11.27 -11.27
N ARG A 443 3.18 -10.91 -10.08
CA ARG A 443 4.60 -10.64 -9.85
C ARG A 443 5.35 -11.97 -9.92
N PRO A 444 6.40 -12.11 -10.74
CA PRO A 444 7.29 -13.26 -10.65
C PRO A 444 7.85 -13.34 -9.22
N VAL A 445 7.90 -14.53 -8.68
CA VAL A 445 8.46 -14.77 -7.33
C VAL A 445 9.99 -14.52 -7.32
N GLU A 446 10.61 -14.48 -8.50
CA GLU A 446 12.05 -14.35 -8.69
C GLU A 446 12.50 -12.89 -8.80
N SER A 447 13.58 -12.62 -8.10
CA SER A 447 14.45 -11.45 -7.97
C SER A 447 14.01 -10.13 -8.65
N HIS A 448 14.02 -9.05 -7.87
CA HIS A 448 13.75 -7.67 -8.28
C HIS A 448 14.52 -7.19 -9.53
N ILE A 449 15.66 -7.79 -9.86
CA ILE A 449 16.52 -7.40 -10.97
C ILE A 449 15.94 -7.85 -12.32
N GLN A 450 15.42 -9.08 -12.42
CA GLN A 450 14.81 -9.57 -13.68
C GLN A 450 13.49 -8.86 -14.03
N SER A 451 12.74 -8.38 -13.01
CA SER A 451 11.47 -7.68 -13.24
C SER A 451 11.66 -6.29 -13.87
N ASP A 452 12.77 -5.61 -13.59
CA ASP A 452 13.02 -4.27 -14.12
C ASP A 452 13.62 -4.31 -15.54
N TYR A 453 14.42 -5.31 -15.86
CA TYR A 453 14.90 -5.53 -17.24
C TYR A 453 13.81 -6.10 -18.16
N GLY A 454 12.78 -6.76 -17.63
CA GLY A 454 11.69 -7.36 -18.40
C GLY A 454 10.62 -6.39 -18.89
N LYS A 455 10.57 -5.14 -18.41
CA LYS A 455 9.50 -4.18 -18.77
C LYS A 455 9.51 -3.82 -20.26
N ALA A 456 10.67 -3.65 -20.87
CA ALA A 456 10.79 -3.36 -22.30
C ALA A 456 10.51 -4.59 -23.19
N GLY A 457 10.65 -5.80 -22.66
CA GLY A 457 10.49 -7.06 -23.41
C GLY A 457 9.07 -7.62 -23.45
N ILE A 458 8.13 -7.12 -22.61
CA ILE A 458 6.76 -7.66 -22.52
C ILE A 458 6.00 -7.55 -23.86
N PHE A 459 6.32 -6.55 -24.66
CA PHE A 459 5.72 -6.30 -25.97
C PHE A 459 6.62 -6.75 -27.13
N SER A 460 7.70 -7.51 -26.86
CA SER A 460 8.52 -8.08 -27.94
C SER A 460 7.74 -9.17 -28.68
N ASN A 461 8.02 -9.30 -29.98
CA ASN A 461 7.39 -10.32 -30.81
C ASN A 461 7.58 -11.74 -30.24
N SER A 462 8.72 -12.03 -29.62
CA SER A 462 8.99 -13.32 -28.99
C SER A 462 8.11 -13.57 -27.77
N MET A 463 7.85 -12.55 -26.94
CA MET A 463 6.94 -12.67 -25.79
C MET A 463 5.47 -12.80 -26.22
N ILE A 464 5.06 -12.06 -27.25
CA ILE A 464 3.71 -12.18 -27.80
C ILE A 464 3.52 -13.57 -28.40
N ALA A 465 4.53 -14.13 -29.09
CA ALA A 465 4.48 -15.49 -29.60
C ALA A 465 4.35 -16.53 -28.47
N GLN A 466 5.10 -16.37 -27.36
CA GLN A 466 4.94 -17.24 -26.18
C GLN A 466 3.57 -17.14 -25.55
N TYR A 467 3.02 -15.93 -25.45
CA TYR A 467 1.65 -15.76 -24.91
C TYR A 467 0.60 -16.35 -25.83
N ARG A 468 0.83 -16.31 -27.15
CA ARG A 468 -0.03 -16.99 -28.12
C ARG A 468 -0.01 -18.51 -27.91
N GLU A 469 1.19 -19.11 -27.82
CA GLU A 469 1.34 -20.53 -27.55
C GLU A 469 0.64 -20.96 -26.24
N LEU A 470 0.77 -20.16 -25.18
CA LEU A 470 0.06 -20.43 -23.92
C LEU A 470 -1.44 -20.27 -24.06
N THR A 471 -1.91 -19.29 -24.81
CA THR A 471 -3.34 -19.06 -25.06
C THR A 471 -3.94 -20.18 -25.89
N ASP A 472 -3.23 -20.61 -26.95
CA ASP A 472 -3.65 -21.74 -27.79
C ASP A 472 -3.80 -23.01 -26.95
N LYS A 473 -2.86 -23.29 -26.03
CA LYS A 473 -2.97 -24.38 -25.08
C LYS A 473 -4.19 -24.28 -24.16
N LEU A 474 -4.53 -23.05 -23.72
CA LEU A 474 -5.69 -22.82 -22.85
C LEU A 474 -7.02 -22.99 -23.60
N THR A 475 -7.01 -22.81 -24.90
CA THR A 475 -8.22 -22.83 -25.74
C THR A 475 -8.35 -24.10 -26.60
N GLU A 476 -7.38 -25.01 -26.58
CA GLU A 476 -7.34 -26.18 -27.50
C GLU A 476 -8.55 -27.11 -27.41
N ASP A 477 -9.17 -27.22 -26.23
CA ASP A 477 -10.37 -28.05 -26.01
C ASP A 477 -11.68 -27.27 -26.20
N LEU A 478 -11.60 -25.96 -26.51
CA LEU A 478 -12.80 -25.15 -26.74
C LEU A 478 -13.21 -25.24 -28.20
N PRO A 479 -14.53 -25.23 -28.48
CA PRO A 479 -15.04 -25.29 -29.85
C PRO A 479 -14.50 -24.11 -30.69
N ASP A 480 -14.06 -24.43 -31.92
CA ASP A 480 -13.67 -23.41 -32.87
C ASP A 480 -14.92 -22.89 -33.61
N TYR A 481 -15.25 -21.61 -33.35
CA TYR A 481 -16.34 -20.90 -34.01
C TYR A 481 -15.85 -19.99 -35.15
N SER A 482 -14.64 -20.13 -35.61
CA SER A 482 -14.04 -19.27 -36.64
C SER A 482 -14.61 -19.48 -38.05
N SER A 483 -15.44 -20.49 -38.29
CA SER A 483 -16.16 -20.69 -39.54
C SER A 483 -17.66 -20.47 -39.31
N PRO A 484 -18.32 -19.52 -39.97
CA PRO A 484 -19.76 -19.49 -40.03
C PRO A 484 -20.23 -20.68 -40.83
N THR A 485 -20.80 -21.67 -40.21
CA THR A 485 -21.65 -22.65 -40.91
C THR A 485 -22.84 -21.85 -41.49
N PRO A 486 -23.04 -21.79 -42.79
CA PRO A 486 -24.23 -21.18 -43.31
C PRO A 486 -25.36 -22.20 -43.18
N ASP A 487 -25.97 -22.25 -42.01
CA ASP A 487 -27.25 -22.98 -41.88
C ASP A 487 -28.35 -21.97 -41.56
N THR A 488 -28.89 -21.49 -42.68
CA THR A 488 -30.11 -20.72 -42.80
C THR A 488 -31.29 -21.68 -42.63
N SER A 489 -31.71 -21.95 -41.41
CA SER A 489 -33.11 -22.30 -41.15
C SER A 489 -33.41 -22.27 -39.66
N GLN A 490 -33.92 -21.19 -39.22
CA GLN A 490 -35.01 -20.95 -38.29
C GLN A 490 -34.87 -19.61 -37.57
N SER A 491 -35.33 -18.58 -38.26
CA SER A 491 -35.63 -17.27 -37.66
C SER A 491 -36.84 -17.40 -36.76
N ASN A 492 -36.65 -17.50 -35.46
CA ASN A 492 -37.67 -17.09 -34.50
C ASN A 492 -37.30 -15.71 -33.97
N VAL A 493 -37.74 -14.69 -34.68
CA VAL A 493 -37.69 -13.28 -34.28
C VAL A 493 -38.66 -13.09 -33.12
N ILE A 494 -38.16 -13.03 -31.91
CA ILE A 494 -38.89 -12.42 -30.79
C ILE A 494 -38.55 -10.95 -30.79
N SER A 495 -39.42 -10.15 -31.35
CA SER A 495 -39.36 -8.69 -31.25
C SER A 495 -39.66 -8.25 -29.82
N ILE A 496 -38.63 -7.76 -29.15
CA ILE A 496 -38.80 -7.09 -27.87
C ILE A 496 -39.04 -5.58 -28.15
N ASN A 497 -40.30 -5.16 -27.98
CA ASN A 497 -40.70 -3.76 -27.97
C ASN A 497 -39.89 -2.96 -26.95
N ARG A 498 -39.09 -2.03 -27.43
CA ARG A 498 -38.49 -0.96 -26.62
C ARG A 498 -39.63 0.03 -26.27
N ARG A 499 -40.03 0.10 -25.02
CA ARG A 499 -40.74 1.24 -24.49
C ARG A 499 -39.71 2.31 -24.10
N SER A 500 -39.96 3.48 -24.63
CA SER A 500 -39.31 4.78 -24.40
C SER A 500 -39.25 5.21 -22.93
#